data_b244123f441bccf94bad7f328b8fc8a8
#
_entry.id   b244123f441bccf94bad7f328b8fc8a8
#
_cell.length_a   1.000
_cell.length_b   1.000
_cell.length_c   1.000
_cell.angle_alpha   90.00
_cell.angle_beta   90.00
_cell.angle_gamma   90.00
#
_symmetry.space_group_name_H-M   'P 1'
#
loop_
_entity.id
_entity.type
_entity.pdbx_description
1 polymer ?
#
loop_
_entity_poly.entity_id
_entity_poly.type
_entity_poly.pdbx_seq_one_letter_code
_entity_poly.pdbx_strand_id
1 'polypeptide(L)'
;LETAAGLAKHKGRTAALAGGQATNEEAFLIQRLLREGLASHDLDCRFSETLSLELARALAAPALQATVPDLEFAHTVLLIGAEPLDDAPILDLRIRKGVRRNGVQLAIASARPSALDPNAAISVRYPPGGEAAFLADLENALAGGSDGAPDANVAALAQQLTDGGEDIVIVWSERLASAALPT
;
A
#
# COMPACT_ATOMS: atom_id res chain seq x y z
N LEU A 1 0.70 -13.39 -34.98
CA LEU A 1 1.37 -14.63 -35.45
C LEU A 1 2.89 -14.52 -35.34
N GLU A 2 3.52 -13.42 -35.74
CA GLU A 2 4.97 -13.21 -35.66
C GLU A 2 5.51 -13.30 -34.23
N THR A 3 4.85 -12.65 -33.27
CA THR A 3 5.20 -12.71 -31.84
C THR A 3 5.13 -14.13 -31.31
N ALA A 4 4.08 -14.88 -31.65
CA ALA A 4 3.93 -16.26 -31.23
C ALA A 4 5.03 -17.17 -31.82
N ALA A 5 5.39 -16.97 -33.08
CA ALA A 5 6.50 -17.67 -33.73
C ALA A 5 7.86 -17.30 -33.09
N GLY A 6 8.03 -16.07 -32.69
CA GLY A 6 9.19 -15.59 -31.91
C GLY A 6 9.32 -16.29 -30.58
N LEU A 7 8.25 -16.31 -29.79
CA LEU A 7 8.22 -16.98 -28.48
C LEU A 7 8.48 -18.49 -28.59
N ALA A 8 7.91 -19.15 -29.63
CA ALA A 8 8.11 -20.57 -29.86
C ALA A 8 9.58 -20.95 -30.11
N LYS A 9 10.39 -20.05 -30.74
CA LYS A 9 11.83 -20.24 -30.94
C LYS A 9 12.64 -20.17 -29.64
N HIS A 10 12.08 -19.57 -28.60
CA HIS A 10 12.74 -19.39 -27.30
C HIS A 10 12.12 -20.26 -26.21
N LYS A 11 11.56 -21.39 -26.59
CA LYS A 11 10.96 -22.36 -25.67
C LYS A 11 11.96 -22.76 -24.57
N GLY A 12 11.53 -22.76 -23.31
CA GLY A 12 12.38 -23.01 -22.13
C GLY A 12 13.30 -21.85 -21.75
N ARG A 13 13.25 -20.71 -22.46
CA ARG A 13 14.09 -19.53 -22.23
C ARG A 13 13.28 -18.22 -22.22
N THR A 14 11.99 -18.35 -21.97
CA THR A 14 11.06 -17.22 -21.90
C THR A 14 10.60 -17.05 -20.45
N ALA A 15 10.68 -15.84 -19.94
CA ALA A 15 10.08 -15.47 -18.67
C ALA A 15 8.87 -14.57 -18.91
N ALA A 16 7.95 -14.51 -17.96
CA ALA A 16 6.87 -13.53 -17.95
C ALA A 16 6.79 -12.80 -16.62
N LEU A 17 6.52 -11.52 -16.71
CA LEU A 17 6.24 -10.66 -15.59
C LEU A 17 4.83 -10.08 -15.78
N ALA A 18 3.89 -10.47 -14.91
CA ALA A 18 2.50 -10.04 -14.95
C ALA A 18 2.26 -9.00 -13.86
N GLY A 19 1.69 -7.86 -14.22
CA GLY A 19 1.35 -6.83 -13.25
C GLY A 19 0.02 -7.10 -12.53
N GLY A 20 -0.22 -6.37 -11.43
CA GLY A 20 -1.46 -6.43 -10.65
C GLY A 20 -2.71 -5.93 -11.38
N GLN A 21 -2.55 -5.41 -12.61
CA GLN A 21 -3.66 -5.00 -13.48
C GLN A 21 -4.22 -6.17 -14.32
N ALA A 22 -3.55 -7.33 -14.32
CA ALA A 22 -4.03 -8.50 -15.03
C ALA A 22 -5.24 -9.11 -14.31
N THR A 23 -6.25 -9.51 -15.08
CA THR A 23 -7.38 -10.26 -14.52
C THR A 23 -6.96 -11.69 -14.12
N ASN A 24 -7.77 -12.35 -13.33
CA ASN A 24 -7.50 -13.75 -12.94
C ASN A 24 -7.42 -14.67 -14.17
N GLU A 25 -8.25 -14.44 -15.18
CA GLU A 25 -8.25 -15.18 -16.43
C GLU A 25 -6.96 -14.96 -17.23
N GLU A 26 -6.50 -13.70 -17.33
CA GLU A 26 -5.23 -13.37 -17.99
C GLU A 26 -4.05 -14.01 -17.25
N ALA A 27 -4.00 -13.91 -15.94
CA ALA A 27 -2.96 -14.52 -15.12
C ALA A 27 -2.94 -16.05 -15.30
N PHE A 28 -4.10 -16.69 -15.36
CA PHE A 28 -4.23 -18.13 -15.62
C PHE A 28 -3.73 -18.50 -17.04
N LEU A 29 -4.11 -17.72 -18.05
CA LEU A 29 -3.68 -17.96 -19.43
C LEU A 29 -2.18 -17.74 -19.62
N ILE A 30 -1.60 -16.71 -18.99
CA ILE A 30 -0.15 -16.48 -19.00
C ILE A 30 0.59 -17.66 -18.39
N GLN A 31 0.13 -18.13 -17.23
CA GLN A 31 0.69 -19.32 -16.58
C GLN A 31 0.65 -20.55 -17.48
N ARG A 32 -0.48 -20.83 -18.13
CA ARG A 32 -0.62 -21.96 -19.05
C ARG A 32 0.28 -21.81 -20.26
N LEU A 33 0.32 -20.62 -20.87
CA LEU A 33 1.19 -20.35 -22.01
C LEU A 33 2.65 -20.65 -21.69
N LEU A 34 3.14 -20.17 -20.54
CA LEU A 34 4.52 -20.40 -20.13
C LEU A 34 4.78 -21.88 -19.87
N ARG A 35 4.00 -22.51 -19.02
CA ARG A 35 4.26 -23.89 -18.56
C ARG A 35 3.99 -24.91 -19.64
N GLU A 36 2.83 -24.85 -20.29
CA GLU A 36 2.40 -25.84 -21.27
C GLU A 36 2.93 -25.52 -22.68
N GLY A 37 2.87 -24.26 -23.09
CA GLY A 37 3.26 -23.83 -24.43
C GLY A 37 4.77 -23.63 -24.61
N LEU A 38 5.41 -22.97 -23.66
CA LEU A 38 6.80 -22.52 -23.76
C LEU A 38 7.76 -23.32 -22.87
N ALA A 39 7.28 -24.29 -22.10
CA ALA A 39 8.08 -25.12 -21.19
C ALA A 39 8.98 -24.29 -20.26
N SER A 40 8.45 -23.19 -19.73
CA SER A 40 9.13 -22.33 -18.77
C SER A 40 8.33 -22.22 -17.47
N HIS A 41 9.03 -22.10 -16.36
CA HIS A 41 8.46 -21.87 -15.03
C HIS A 41 8.79 -20.45 -14.50
N ASP A 42 9.48 -19.64 -15.30
CA ASP A 42 9.94 -18.30 -14.93
C ASP A 42 8.77 -17.31 -15.07
N LEU A 43 7.92 -17.29 -14.05
CA LEU A 43 6.76 -16.42 -13.95
C LEU A 43 6.77 -15.70 -12.61
N ASP A 44 6.72 -14.38 -12.63
CA ASP A 44 6.53 -13.54 -11.44
C ASP A 44 5.49 -12.46 -11.71
N CYS A 45 4.97 -11.88 -10.64
CA CYS A 45 4.06 -10.74 -10.69
C CYS A 45 4.62 -9.51 -9.94
N ARG A 46 5.88 -9.55 -9.50
CA ARG A 46 6.47 -8.57 -8.60
C ARG A 46 7.74 -8.00 -9.18
N PHE A 47 7.89 -6.68 -9.01
CA PHE A 47 9.06 -5.92 -9.49
C PHE A 47 10.10 -5.65 -8.38
N SER A 48 9.77 -5.95 -7.13
CA SER A 48 10.61 -5.72 -5.96
C SER A 48 10.46 -6.85 -4.94
N GLU A 49 11.32 -6.85 -3.94
CA GLU A 49 11.15 -7.70 -2.78
C GLU A 49 9.78 -7.46 -2.14
N THR A 50 9.19 -8.51 -1.61
CA THR A 50 7.82 -8.49 -1.09
C THR A 50 7.80 -8.92 0.34
N LEU A 51 6.69 -8.62 0.98
CA LEU A 51 6.36 -9.19 2.29
C LEU A 51 6.56 -10.70 2.29
N SER A 52 7.13 -11.21 3.37
CA SER A 52 7.13 -12.66 3.57
C SER A 52 5.70 -13.20 3.53
N LEU A 53 5.55 -14.45 3.11
CA LEU A 53 4.21 -15.08 3.06
C LEU A 53 3.54 -15.09 4.44
N GLU A 54 4.32 -15.23 5.49
CA GLU A 54 3.83 -15.20 6.88
C GLU A 54 3.26 -13.83 7.24
N LEU A 55 4.00 -12.76 6.96
CA LEU A 55 3.54 -11.39 7.21
C LEU A 55 2.35 -11.03 6.33
N ALA A 56 2.35 -11.42 5.05
CA ALA A 56 1.22 -11.20 4.15
C ALA A 56 -0.05 -11.89 4.67
N ARG A 57 0.05 -13.10 5.20
CA ARG A 57 -1.08 -13.82 5.82
C ARG A 57 -1.54 -13.13 7.11
N ALA A 58 -0.63 -12.67 7.95
CA ALA A 58 -0.97 -11.95 9.17
C ALA A 58 -1.74 -10.67 8.86
N LEU A 59 -1.26 -9.87 7.89
CA LEU A 59 -1.92 -8.64 7.45
C LEU A 59 -3.25 -8.90 6.73
N ALA A 60 -3.42 -10.05 6.08
CA ALA A 60 -4.67 -10.45 5.44
C ALA A 60 -5.71 -11.04 6.41
N ALA A 61 -5.45 -11.06 7.72
CA ALA A 61 -6.40 -11.55 8.71
C ALA A 61 -7.71 -10.75 8.64
N PRO A 62 -8.89 -11.41 8.65
CA PRO A 62 -10.18 -10.72 8.50
C PRO A 62 -10.41 -9.59 9.51
N ALA A 63 -9.87 -9.72 10.72
CA ALA A 63 -9.97 -8.70 11.77
C ALA A 63 -9.18 -7.41 11.45
N LEU A 64 -8.24 -7.46 10.51
CA LEU A 64 -7.41 -6.32 10.09
C LEU A 64 -7.85 -5.75 8.74
N GLN A 65 -8.91 -6.29 8.13
CA GLN A 65 -9.36 -5.84 6.82
C GLN A 65 -10.46 -4.80 6.94
N ALA A 66 -10.27 -3.69 6.23
CA ALA A 66 -11.31 -2.70 6.01
C ALA A 66 -11.95 -2.88 4.63
N THR A 67 -13.21 -2.49 4.50
CA THR A 67 -13.92 -2.45 3.22
C THR A 67 -13.86 -1.05 2.61
N VAL A 68 -14.15 -0.93 1.31
CA VAL A 68 -14.22 0.38 0.64
C VAL A 68 -15.22 1.33 1.29
N PRO A 69 -16.41 0.91 1.73
CA PRO A 69 -17.33 1.75 2.52
C PRO A 69 -16.73 2.30 3.81
N ASP A 70 -15.86 1.57 4.50
CA ASP A 70 -15.29 2.01 5.78
C ASP A 70 -14.46 3.30 5.62
N LEU A 71 -13.87 3.54 4.45
CA LEU A 71 -13.18 4.80 4.12
C LEU A 71 -14.09 6.04 4.19
N GLU A 72 -15.40 5.87 4.10
CA GLU A 72 -16.36 6.99 4.17
C GLU A 72 -16.83 7.28 5.58
N PHE A 73 -16.68 6.34 6.51
CA PHE A 73 -17.32 6.41 7.83
C PHE A 73 -16.36 6.26 9.00
N ALA A 74 -15.11 5.87 8.76
CA ALA A 74 -14.10 5.80 9.80
C ALA A 74 -13.91 7.15 10.51
N HIS A 75 -13.53 7.12 11.79
CA HIS A 75 -13.09 8.33 12.48
C HIS A 75 -11.84 8.90 11.82
N THR A 76 -10.84 8.04 11.57
CA THR A 76 -9.57 8.45 10.92
C THR A 76 -9.24 7.53 9.75
N VAL A 77 -8.84 8.14 8.64
CA VAL A 77 -8.16 7.44 7.53
C VAL A 77 -6.72 7.90 7.49
N LEU A 78 -5.78 6.96 7.61
CA LEU A 78 -4.35 7.21 7.50
C LEU A 78 -3.82 6.66 6.18
N LEU A 79 -3.26 7.52 5.34
CA LEU A 79 -2.51 7.12 4.14
C LEU A 79 -1.03 7.07 4.45
N ILE A 80 -0.36 5.93 4.22
CA ILE A 80 1.09 5.80 4.38
C ILE A 80 1.71 5.33 3.07
N GLY A 81 2.53 6.19 2.47
CA GLY A 81 3.28 5.85 1.25
C GLY A 81 2.41 5.43 0.06
N ALA A 82 1.12 5.74 0.09
CA ALA A 82 0.14 5.42 -0.95
C ALA A 82 -0.38 6.68 -1.62
N GLU A 83 -0.65 6.61 -2.92
CA GLU A 83 -1.33 7.66 -3.67
C GLU A 83 -2.57 7.06 -4.35
N PRO A 84 -3.72 7.09 -3.68
CA PRO A 84 -4.94 6.46 -4.19
C PRO A 84 -5.37 6.97 -5.56
N LEU A 85 -5.09 8.24 -5.89
CA LEU A 85 -5.44 8.78 -7.20
C LEU A 85 -4.74 8.04 -8.34
N ASP A 86 -3.49 7.63 -8.13
CA ASP A 86 -2.70 6.91 -9.14
C ASP A 86 -3.02 5.40 -9.15
N ASP A 87 -3.14 4.78 -7.95
CA ASP A 87 -3.18 3.34 -7.80
C ASP A 87 -4.63 2.79 -7.81
N ALA A 88 -5.57 3.51 -7.21
CA ALA A 88 -6.97 3.10 -7.06
C ALA A 88 -7.90 4.31 -6.92
N PRO A 89 -8.24 5.02 -8.02
CA PRO A 89 -8.98 6.29 -7.98
C PRO A 89 -10.33 6.23 -7.24
N ILE A 90 -10.93 5.06 -7.16
CA ILE A 90 -12.17 4.89 -6.39
C ILE A 90 -11.95 5.13 -4.89
N LEU A 91 -10.79 4.77 -4.35
CA LEU A 91 -10.46 5.01 -2.95
C LEU A 91 -10.26 6.52 -2.69
N ASP A 92 -9.60 7.23 -3.62
CA ASP A 92 -9.47 8.70 -3.55
C ASP A 92 -10.86 9.36 -3.45
N LEU A 93 -11.80 8.97 -4.32
CA LEU A 93 -13.16 9.50 -4.32
C LEU A 93 -13.91 9.21 -3.01
N ARG A 94 -13.75 8.00 -2.45
CA ARG A 94 -14.37 7.61 -1.18
C ARG A 94 -13.81 8.40 -0.01
N ILE A 95 -12.50 8.56 0.06
CA ILE A 95 -11.83 9.36 1.10
C ILE A 95 -12.30 10.82 1.03
N ARG A 96 -12.29 11.46 -0.16
CA ARG A 96 -12.78 12.83 -0.32
C ARG A 96 -14.24 12.98 0.09
N LYS A 97 -15.06 11.99 -0.21
CA LYS A 97 -16.46 11.99 0.19
C LYS A 97 -16.60 11.87 1.70
N GLY A 98 -15.87 10.97 2.36
CA GLY A 98 -15.84 10.81 3.80
C GLY A 98 -15.45 12.10 4.52
N VAL A 99 -14.33 12.71 4.11
CA VAL A 99 -13.86 13.99 4.68
C VAL A 99 -14.91 15.09 4.53
N ARG A 100 -15.52 15.24 3.34
CA ARG A 100 -16.43 16.36 3.06
C ARG A 100 -17.82 16.20 3.69
N ARG A 101 -18.31 14.99 3.85
CA ARG A 101 -19.70 14.70 4.23
C ARG A 101 -19.85 14.08 5.60
N ASN A 102 -18.89 13.30 6.04
CA ASN A 102 -19.02 12.47 7.24
C ASN A 102 -18.02 12.85 8.34
N GLY A 103 -17.17 13.87 8.09
CA GLY A 103 -16.24 14.36 9.10
C GLY A 103 -15.01 13.47 9.32
N VAL A 104 -14.74 12.56 8.41
CA VAL A 104 -13.54 11.69 8.47
C VAL A 104 -12.27 12.55 8.59
N GLN A 105 -11.44 12.24 9.56
CA GLN A 105 -10.16 12.91 9.77
C GLN A 105 -9.11 12.21 8.88
N LEU A 106 -8.68 12.88 7.81
CA LEU A 106 -7.65 12.34 6.92
C LEU A 106 -6.26 12.74 7.43
N ALA A 107 -5.39 11.76 7.62
CA ALA A 107 -3.96 11.96 7.86
C ALA A 107 -3.15 11.35 6.70
N ILE A 108 -2.06 12.03 6.32
CA ILE A 108 -1.18 11.57 5.24
C ILE A 108 0.27 11.56 5.74
N ALA A 109 0.94 10.43 5.57
CA ALA A 109 2.37 10.28 5.80
C ALA A 109 3.03 9.78 4.50
N SER A 110 3.85 10.60 3.88
CA SER A 110 4.45 10.26 2.59
C SER A 110 5.73 11.05 2.29
N ALA A 111 6.59 10.48 1.45
CA ALA A 111 7.82 11.13 1.00
C ALA A 111 7.56 12.22 -0.07
N ARG A 112 6.38 12.26 -0.66
CA ARG A 112 6.01 13.21 -1.73
C ARG A 112 4.64 13.84 -1.47
N PRO A 113 4.32 14.99 -2.07
CA PRO A 113 2.98 15.56 -2.01
C PRO A 113 1.93 14.58 -2.55
N SER A 114 0.74 14.59 -1.94
CA SER A 114 -0.42 13.82 -2.37
C SER A 114 -1.50 14.72 -2.96
N ALA A 115 -2.28 14.21 -3.90
CA ALA A 115 -3.48 14.86 -4.42
C ALA A 115 -4.54 15.09 -3.33
N LEU A 116 -4.44 14.36 -2.23
CA LEU A 116 -5.34 14.46 -1.07
C LEU A 116 -4.88 15.47 -0.01
N ASP A 117 -3.67 16.05 -0.11
CA ASP A 117 -3.17 17.03 0.87
C ASP A 117 -4.15 18.17 1.17
N PRO A 118 -4.87 18.74 0.19
CA PRO A 118 -5.85 19.79 0.49
C PRO A 118 -7.04 19.34 1.35
N ASN A 119 -7.21 18.04 1.52
CA ASN A 119 -8.28 17.43 2.30
C ASN A 119 -7.78 16.87 3.65
N ALA A 120 -6.47 16.84 3.87
CA ALA A 120 -5.86 16.27 5.06
C ALA A 120 -5.96 17.22 6.25
N ALA A 121 -6.28 16.68 7.42
CA ALA A 121 -6.16 17.36 8.69
C ALA A 121 -4.69 17.46 9.12
N ILE A 122 -3.91 16.39 8.85
CA ILE A 122 -2.49 16.30 9.17
C ILE A 122 -1.75 15.73 7.96
N SER A 123 -0.61 16.35 7.60
CA SER A 123 0.31 15.82 6.62
C SER A 123 1.73 15.76 7.19
N VAL A 124 2.27 14.56 7.28
CA VAL A 124 3.65 14.31 7.70
C VAL A 124 4.50 14.01 6.47
N ARG A 125 5.68 14.64 6.38
CA ARG A 125 6.64 14.36 5.31
C ARG A 125 7.92 13.78 5.88
N TYR A 126 8.31 12.64 5.32
CA TYR A 126 9.59 12.02 5.60
C TYR A 126 10.44 11.98 4.32
N PRO A 127 11.78 11.93 4.40
CA PRO A 127 12.63 11.82 3.23
C PRO A 127 12.42 10.46 2.53
N PRO A 128 12.61 10.36 1.20
CA PRO A 128 12.61 9.07 0.51
C PRO A 128 13.59 8.09 1.17
N GLY A 129 13.14 6.87 1.47
CA GLY A 129 13.90 5.87 2.23
C GLY A 129 13.86 6.07 3.75
N GLY A 130 13.12 7.07 4.25
CA GLY A 130 12.93 7.33 5.67
C GLY A 130 11.70 6.67 6.29
N GLU A 131 11.05 5.76 5.57
CA GLU A 131 9.80 5.11 5.99
C GLU A 131 9.94 4.37 7.33
N ALA A 132 11.03 3.62 7.48
CA ALA A 132 11.30 2.87 8.71
C ALA A 132 11.52 3.79 9.92
N ALA A 133 12.26 4.89 9.74
CA ALA A 133 12.49 5.87 10.79
C ALA A 133 11.17 6.56 11.19
N PHE A 134 10.37 6.99 10.20
CA PHE A 134 9.05 7.57 10.45
C PHE A 134 8.13 6.61 11.23
N LEU A 135 8.08 5.33 10.86
CA LEU A 135 7.27 4.34 11.56
C LEU A 135 7.74 4.12 13.00
N ALA A 136 9.06 4.08 13.23
CA ALA A 136 9.61 4.00 14.59
C ALA A 136 9.28 5.23 15.44
N ASP A 137 9.37 6.44 14.86
CA ASP A 137 8.99 7.68 15.54
C ASP A 137 7.50 7.69 15.88
N LEU A 138 6.65 7.23 14.97
CA LEU A 138 5.20 7.12 15.20
C LEU A 138 4.89 6.08 16.29
N GLU A 139 5.54 4.92 16.26
CA GLU A 139 5.39 3.89 17.29
C GLU A 139 5.78 4.42 18.67
N ASN A 140 6.92 5.09 18.77
CA ASN A 140 7.38 5.73 20.01
C ASN A 140 6.37 6.78 20.51
N ALA A 141 5.82 7.60 19.62
CA ALA A 141 4.83 8.60 19.97
C ALA A 141 3.52 7.98 20.46
N LEU A 142 3.07 6.90 19.86
CA LEU A 142 1.87 6.14 20.28
C LEU A 142 2.08 5.44 21.62
N ALA A 143 3.30 4.96 21.88
CA ALA A 143 3.65 4.33 23.17
C ALA A 143 3.82 5.34 24.32
N GLY A 144 3.72 6.65 24.06
CA GLY A 144 3.96 7.68 25.07
C GLY A 144 5.44 7.79 25.46
N GLY A 145 6.34 7.30 24.62
CA GLY A 145 7.78 7.35 24.82
C GLY A 145 8.31 8.77 24.80
N SER A 146 9.27 9.06 25.69
CA SER A 146 9.89 10.36 25.83
C SER A 146 11.32 10.43 25.28
N ASP A 147 11.78 9.43 24.53
CA ASP A 147 13.11 9.40 23.95
C ASP A 147 13.20 10.33 22.72
N GLY A 148 13.45 11.60 23.01
CA GLY A 148 13.47 12.69 22.04
C GLY A 148 12.07 13.29 21.83
N ALA A 149 11.98 14.61 21.74
CA ALA A 149 10.68 15.24 21.38
C ALA A 149 10.36 14.84 19.93
N PRO A 150 9.26 14.11 19.68
CA PRO A 150 8.86 13.75 18.33
C PRO A 150 8.57 15.02 17.53
N ASP A 151 8.75 14.96 16.21
CA ASP A 151 8.26 16.03 15.33
C ASP A 151 6.80 16.36 15.68
N ALA A 152 6.48 17.65 15.76
CA ALA A 152 5.16 18.11 16.19
C ALA A 152 4.01 17.50 15.33
N ASN A 153 4.27 17.24 14.05
CA ASN A 153 3.31 16.60 13.17
C ASN A 153 3.16 15.11 13.45
N VAL A 154 4.24 14.42 13.83
CA VAL A 154 4.19 13.02 14.26
C VAL A 154 3.43 12.88 15.58
N ALA A 155 3.67 13.80 16.52
CA ALA A 155 2.93 13.81 17.77
C ALA A 155 1.42 14.08 17.55
N ALA A 156 1.09 15.04 16.69
CA ALA A 156 -0.31 15.32 16.33
C ALA A 156 -0.97 14.14 15.62
N LEU A 157 -0.24 13.43 14.74
CA LEU A 157 -0.72 12.21 14.10
C LEU A 157 -0.98 11.11 15.12
N ALA A 158 -0.05 10.88 16.06
CA ALA A 158 -0.22 9.87 17.11
C ALA A 158 -1.45 10.17 17.97
N GLN A 159 -1.68 11.45 18.32
CA GLN A 159 -2.87 11.87 19.05
C GLN A 159 -4.15 11.60 18.25
N GLN A 160 -4.19 11.98 16.96
CA GLN A 160 -5.35 11.72 16.10
C GLN A 160 -5.68 10.23 15.99
N LEU A 161 -4.65 9.37 15.90
CA LEU A 161 -4.83 7.92 15.89
C LEU A 161 -5.36 7.41 17.24
N THR A 162 -4.83 7.93 18.34
CA THR A 162 -5.29 7.58 19.68
C THR A 162 -6.76 7.95 19.87
N ASP A 163 -7.16 9.12 19.42
CA ASP A 163 -8.56 9.59 19.50
C ASP A 163 -9.52 8.75 18.65
N GLY A 164 -9.04 8.20 17.53
CA GLY A 164 -9.80 7.29 16.66
C GLY A 164 -10.03 5.89 17.25
N GLY A 165 -9.18 5.46 18.17
CA GLY A 165 -9.31 4.16 18.82
C GLY A 165 -9.32 2.99 17.84
N GLU A 166 -10.40 2.23 17.80
CA GLU A 166 -10.57 1.08 16.88
C GLU A 166 -11.16 1.50 15.52
N ASP A 167 -11.64 2.75 15.39
CA ASP A 167 -12.30 3.24 14.17
C ASP A 167 -11.30 3.95 13.25
N ILE A 168 -10.25 3.23 12.87
CA ILE A 168 -9.17 3.72 12.00
C ILE A 168 -9.04 2.80 10.80
N VAL A 169 -8.94 3.41 9.62
CA VAL A 169 -8.57 2.70 8.38
C VAL A 169 -7.19 3.15 7.92
N ILE A 170 -6.27 2.21 7.76
CA ILE A 170 -4.92 2.46 7.25
C ILE A 170 -4.85 1.99 5.79
N VAL A 171 -4.51 2.90 4.90
CA VAL A 171 -4.26 2.61 3.48
C VAL A 171 -2.76 2.74 3.24
N TRP A 172 -2.14 1.66 2.82
CA TRP A 172 -0.70 1.59 2.56
C TRP A 172 -0.42 0.84 1.26
N SER A 173 0.77 1.01 0.70
CA SER A 173 1.19 0.31 -0.52
C SER A 173 2.30 -0.70 -0.23
N GLU A 174 2.44 -1.72 -1.09
CA GLU A 174 3.55 -2.69 -1.00
C GLU A 174 4.93 -2.03 -1.06
N ARG A 175 5.04 -0.85 -1.67
CA ARG A 175 6.28 -0.06 -1.70
C ARG A 175 6.75 0.34 -0.31
N LEU A 176 5.80 0.63 0.59
CA LEU A 176 6.11 0.91 1.98
C LEU A 176 6.71 -0.31 2.66
N ALA A 177 6.12 -1.47 2.44
CA ALA A 177 6.54 -2.72 3.07
C ALA A 177 7.96 -3.13 2.66
N SER A 178 8.33 -2.93 1.40
CA SER A 178 9.69 -3.22 0.91
C SER A 178 10.74 -2.23 1.43
N ALA A 179 10.35 -1.01 1.76
CA ALA A 179 11.25 0.03 2.28
C ALA A 179 11.40 -0.01 3.81
N ALA A 180 10.40 -0.51 4.52
CA ALA A 180 10.34 -0.49 5.98
C ALA A 180 10.84 -1.78 6.65
N LEU A 181 10.97 -2.89 5.91
CA LEU A 181 11.47 -4.14 6.45
C LEU A 181 13.00 -4.19 6.35
N PRO A 182 13.72 -4.47 7.46
CA PRO A 182 15.16 -4.72 7.39
C PRO A 182 15.43 -5.98 6.56
N THR A 183 16.36 -5.87 5.62
CA THR A 183 16.92 -6.99 4.86
C THR A 183 17.70 -7.94 5.76
#